data_e3c31d846f997ce9d756457620d329ce
#
_entry.id   e3c31d846f997ce9d756457620d329ce
#
_cell.length_a   1.000
_cell.length_b   1.000
_cell.length_c   1.000
_cell.angle_alpha   90.00
_cell.angle_beta   90.00
_cell.angle_gamma   90.00
#
_symmetry.space_group_name_H-M   'P 1'
#
loop_
_entity.id
_entity.type
_entity.pdbx_description
1 polymer ?
#
loop_
_entity_poly.entity_id
_entity_poly.type
_entity_poly.pdbx_seq_one_letter_code
_entity_poly.pdbx_strand_id
1 'polypeptide(L)'
;MLLLIVLNLSLRKFKNGQRKRFSTLVVALDILAVYFLLIFIDWLQLPAWTEYVALAIGVVLAITFRKSMWPWRLKCRKCGKKMDWDAILGRDANLCQECWEKEHPEEKEKREEKERKASISAQNQEKIDELCVKADKVDDVPWGSWEPTERCVLTYVMDSEKALLILKKRGMGEGYFNAPGGHIELEETSVEAAVRETKEETGLTVSGLKEMGVLRFQFKNGIRMIGYVFTTEQWEGELIDECDETKPFWVKKSDIDYSRMWEDDRLWLPMLMEGKKFEGWFIFDDRKMVDAKVEETVEEE
;
A
#
# COMPACT_ATOMS: atom_id res chain seq x y z
N MET A 1 -0.66 -4.33 29.89
CA MET A 1 -1.24 -2.98 29.73
C MET A 1 -1.30 -2.52 28.28
N LEU A 2 -0.20 -2.57 27.52
CA LEU A 2 -0.17 -2.17 26.09
C LEU A 2 -1.25 -2.88 25.27
N LEU A 3 -1.41 -4.18 25.43
CA LEU A 3 -2.42 -4.99 24.72
C LEU A 3 -3.86 -4.53 24.98
N LEU A 4 -4.17 -4.10 26.22
CA LEU A 4 -5.49 -3.57 26.56
C LEU A 4 -5.75 -2.19 25.95
N ILE A 5 -4.70 -1.36 25.83
CA ILE A 5 -4.78 -0.06 25.16
C ILE A 5 -5.03 -0.27 23.66
N VAL A 6 -4.26 -1.15 23.01
CA VAL A 6 -4.44 -1.51 21.60
C VAL A 6 -5.84 -2.09 21.37
N LEU A 7 -6.31 -2.99 22.24
CA LEU A 7 -7.67 -3.52 22.16
C LEU A 7 -8.72 -2.42 22.31
N ASN A 8 -8.57 -1.50 23.25
CA ASN A 8 -9.51 -0.39 23.44
C ASN A 8 -9.55 0.52 22.20
N LEU A 9 -8.39 0.82 21.60
CA LEU A 9 -8.30 1.60 20.37
C LEU A 9 -8.96 0.87 19.19
N SER A 10 -8.72 -0.42 19.04
CA SER A 10 -9.33 -1.24 17.97
C SER A 10 -10.85 -1.35 18.12
N LEU A 11 -11.37 -1.33 19.35
CA LEU A 11 -12.80 -1.37 19.62
C LEU A 11 -13.53 -0.04 19.29
N ARG A 12 -12.79 1.06 19.05
CA ARG A 12 -13.41 2.35 18.67
C ARG A 12 -14.16 2.31 17.34
N LYS A 13 -13.81 1.40 16.44
CA LYS A 13 -14.52 1.17 15.17
C LYS A 13 -15.96 0.68 15.35
N PHE A 14 -16.30 0.10 16.50
CA PHE A 14 -17.62 -0.48 16.77
C PHE A 14 -18.51 0.49 17.54
N LYS A 15 -19.52 1.07 16.90
CA LYS A 15 -20.46 1.99 17.55
C LYS A 15 -21.26 1.34 18.68
N ASN A 16 -21.62 0.06 18.53
CA ASN A 16 -22.48 -0.70 19.43
C ASN A 16 -21.71 -1.45 20.54
N GLY A 17 -20.41 -1.17 20.71
CA GLY A 17 -19.51 -1.80 21.68
C GLY A 17 -19.04 -0.88 22.81
N GLN A 18 -19.82 0.11 23.21
CA GLN A 18 -19.42 1.11 24.20
C GLN A 18 -19.11 0.50 25.58
N ARG A 19 -19.95 -0.43 26.05
CA ARG A 19 -19.76 -1.12 27.34
C ARG A 19 -18.47 -1.94 27.34
N LYS A 20 -18.15 -2.61 26.25
CA LYS A 20 -16.93 -3.41 26.10
C LYS A 20 -15.67 -2.55 26.08
N ARG A 21 -15.73 -1.39 25.43
CA ARG A 21 -14.65 -0.38 25.48
C ARG A 21 -14.44 0.15 26.90
N PHE A 22 -15.52 0.47 27.60
CA PHE A 22 -15.44 0.91 28.98
C PHE A 22 -14.83 -0.17 29.88
N SER A 23 -15.20 -1.44 29.69
CA SER A 23 -14.63 -2.57 30.41
C SER A 23 -13.13 -2.73 30.21
N THR A 24 -12.61 -2.57 28.97
CA THR A 24 -11.15 -2.63 28.73
C THR A 24 -10.42 -1.52 29.45
N LEU A 25 -11.01 -0.33 29.54
CA LEU A 25 -10.44 0.80 30.27
C LEU A 25 -10.41 0.52 31.78
N VAL A 26 -11.51 0.01 32.34
CA VAL A 26 -11.59 -0.35 33.78
C VAL A 26 -10.55 -1.38 34.13
N VAL A 27 -10.40 -2.45 33.35
CA VAL A 27 -9.37 -3.48 33.58
C VAL A 27 -7.96 -2.89 33.49
N ALA A 28 -7.70 -2.02 32.53
CA ALA A 28 -6.40 -1.36 32.40
C ALA A 28 -6.07 -0.47 33.61
N LEU A 29 -7.05 0.28 34.11
CA LEU A 29 -6.91 1.13 35.31
C LEU A 29 -6.69 0.31 36.55
N ASP A 30 -7.41 -0.81 36.72
CA ASP A 30 -7.22 -1.72 37.89
C ASP A 30 -5.81 -2.30 37.92
N ILE A 31 -5.31 -2.82 36.78
CA ILE A 31 -3.93 -3.31 36.67
C ILE A 31 -2.91 -2.21 37.00
N LEU A 32 -3.15 -1.00 36.49
CA LEU A 32 -2.27 0.14 36.75
C LEU A 32 -2.24 0.53 38.24
N ALA A 33 -3.42 0.55 38.88
CA ALA A 33 -3.55 0.87 40.28
C ALA A 33 -2.82 -0.15 41.17
N VAL A 34 -2.99 -1.44 40.90
CA VAL A 34 -2.26 -2.51 41.59
C VAL A 34 -0.76 -2.38 41.40
N TYR A 35 -0.31 -2.09 40.17
CA TYR A 35 1.11 -1.89 39.88
C TYR A 35 1.72 -0.72 40.66
N PHE A 36 1.06 0.44 40.67
CA PHE A 36 1.54 1.58 41.46
C PHE A 36 1.50 1.33 42.95
N LEU A 37 0.50 0.59 43.43
CA LEU A 37 0.42 0.20 44.85
C LEU A 37 1.60 -0.69 45.25
N LEU A 38 2.00 -1.64 44.40
CA LEU A 38 3.16 -2.50 44.65
C LEU A 38 4.47 -1.68 44.68
N ILE A 39 4.66 -0.75 43.74
CA ILE A 39 5.82 0.16 43.75
C ILE A 39 5.84 1.00 45.04
N PHE A 40 4.68 1.49 45.47
CA PHE A 40 4.58 2.32 46.68
C PHE A 40 4.89 1.54 47.95
N ILE A 41 4.46 0.26 48.05
CA ILE A 41 4.77 -0.67 49.11
C ILE A 41 6.29 -0.91 49.17
N ASP A 42 6.94 -1.16 48.04
CA ASP A 42 8.39 -1.38 47.95
C ASP A 42 9.15 -0.10 48.37
N TRP A 43 8.72 1.06 47.87
CA TRP A 43 9.33 2.36 48.23
C TRP A 43 9.25 2.67 49.73
N LEU A 44 8.15 2.27 50.42
CA LEU A 44 8.00 2.41 51.87
C LEU A 44 8.72 1.31 52.65
N GLN A 45 9.37 0.36 51.98
CA GLN A 45 10.04 -0.80 52.58
C GLN A 45 9.14 -1.57 53.58
N LEU A 46 7.84 -1.71 53.20
CA LEU A 46 6.88 -2.45 54.04
C LEU A 46 7.16 -3.97 53.98
N PRO A 47 6.74 -4.73 55.00
CA PRO A 47 6.93 -6.17 54.99
C PRO A 47 6.29 -6.85 53.76
N ALA A 48 6.94 -7.89 53.23
CA ALA A 48 6.52 -8.59 52.00
C ALA A 48 5.07 -9.11 52.01
N TRP A 49 4.50 -9.41 53.17
CA TRP A 49 3.10 -9.85 53.26
C TRP A 49 2.10 -8.78 52.81
N THR A 50 2.47 -7.47 52.81
CA THR A 50 1.60 -6.37 52.38
C THR A 50 1.37 -6.41 50.87
N GLU A 51 2.30 -6.92 50.07
CA GLU A 51 2.15 -7.14 48.65
C GLU A 51 1.07 -8.18 48.34
N TYR A 52 1.06 -9.28 49.12
CA TYR A 52 0.04 -10.33 48.98
C TYR A 52 -1.35 -9.81 49.35
N VAL A 53 -1.45 -8.90 50.32
CA VAL A 53 -2.71 -8.25 50.70
C VAL A 53 -3.18 -7.35 49.55
N ALA A 54 -2.30 -6.56 48.91
CA ALA A 54 -2.62 -5.71 47.80
C ALA A 54 -3.12 -6.53 46.61
N LEU A 55 -2.45 -7.63 46.28
CA LEU A 55 -2.87 -8.55 45.22
C LEU A 55 -4.23 -9.19 45.52
N ALA A 56 -4.46 -9.61 46.76
CA ALA A 56 -5.73 -10.19 47.21
C ALA A 56 -6.88 -9.19 47.06
N ILE A 57 -6.66 -7.92 47.39
CA ILE A 57 -7.65 -6.84 47.19
C ILE A 57 -7.98 -6.69 45.69
N GLY A 58 -6.98 -6.64 44.81
CA GLY A 58 -7.18 -6.59 43.36
C GLY A 58 -8.01 -7.77 42.86
N VAL A 59 -7.72 -8.98 43.31
CA VAL A 59 -8.50 -10.18 42.94
C VAL A 59 -9.96 -10.09 43.46
N VAL A 60 -10.18 -9.63 44.66
CA VAL A 60 -11.54 -9.45 45.23
C VAL A 60 -12.31 -8.41 44.40
N LEU A 61 -11.68 -7.31 44.07
CA LEU A 61 -12.29 -6.29 43.17
C LEU A 61 -12.64 -6.86 41.82
N ALA A 62 -11.71 -7.60 41.18
CA ALA A 62 -11.95 -8.25 39.91
C ALA A 62 -13.13 -9.24 39.96
N ILE A 63 -13.25 -10.04 41.02
CA ILE A 63 -14.37 -10.99 41.22
C ILE A 63 -15.68 -10.24 41.45
N THR A 64 -15.66 -9.19 42.26
CA THR A 64 -16.86 -8.39 42.59
C THR A 64 -17.39 -7.68 41.32
N PHE A 65 -16.51 -7.10 40.55
CA PHE A 65 -16.85 -6.36 39.29
C PHE A 65 -16.78 -7.20 38.02
N ARG A 66 -16.66 -8.55 38.13
CA ARG A 66 -16.48 -9.47 37.00
C ARG A 66 -17.48 -9.25 35.86
N LYS A 67 -18.75 -8.90 36.12
CA LYS A 67 -19.77 -8.65 35.08
C LYS A 67 -19.53 -7.36 34.32
N SER A 68 -18.88 -6.38 34.91
CA SER A 68 -18.49 -5.12 34.29
C SER A 68 -17.12 -5.23 33.60
N MET A 69 -16.19 -6.00 34.22
CA MET A 69 -14.84 -6.21 33.70
C MET A 69 -14.81 -7.22 32.55
N TRP A 70 -15.78 -8.15 32.45
CA TRP A 70 -15.82 -9.19 31.41
C TRP A 70 -17.19 -9.31 30.75
N PRO A 71 -17.64 -8.34 29.97
CA PRO A 71 -18.95 -8.36 29.31
C PRO A 71 -19.00 -9.25 28.06
N TRP A 72 -17.91 -9.92 27.70
CA TRP A 72 -17.81 -10.73 26.47
C TRP A 72 -18.42 -12.11 26.66
N ARG A 73 -19.08 -12.60 25.62
CA ARG A 73 -19.62 -13.97 25.53
C ARG A 73 -19.18 -14.60 24.21
N LEU A 74 -18.84 -15.87 24.23
CA LEU A 74 -18.49 -16.64 23.03
C LEU A 74 -19.70 -17.18 22.30
N LYS A 75 -20.85 -17.24 22.98
CA LYS A 75 -22.13 -17.74 22.43
C LYS A 75 -23.19 -16.65 22.47
N CYS A 76 -24.01 -16.63 21.42
CA CYS A 76 -25.15 -15.73 21.31
C CYS A 76 -26.11 -15.89 22.49
N ARG A 77 -26.50 -14.77 23.08
CA ARG A 77 -27.44 -14.75 24.22
C ARG A 77 -28.83 -15.30 23.84
N LYS A 78 -29.24 -15.15 22.59
CA LYS A 78 -30.59 -15.47 22.11
C LYS A 78 -30.72 -16.91 21.57
N CYS A 79 -29.79 -17.34 20.70
CA CYS A 79 -29.88 -18.64 20.04
C CYS A 79 -28.79 -19.65 20.46
N GLY A 80 -27.82 -19.26 21.29
CA GLY A 80 -26.75 -20.15 21.75
C GLY A 80 -25.66 -20.48 20.72
N LYS A 81 -25.80 -20.07 19.45
CA LYS A 81 -24.76 -20.28 18.42
C LYS A 81 -23.44 -19.59 18.81
N LYS A 82 -22.33 -20.19 18.41
CA LYS A 82 -20.99 -19.55 18.53
C LYS A 82 -21.00 -18.24 17.73
N MET A 83 -20.46 -17.19 18.31
CA MET A 83 -20.35 -15.88 17.67
C MET A 83 -19.00 -15.72 17.00
N ASP A 84 -18.97 -14.94 15.93
CA ASP A 84 -17.76 -14.44 15.30
C ASP A 84 -17.08 -13.34 16.13
N TRP A 85 -15.82 -13.05 15.84
CA TRP A 85 -15.03 -12.08 16.61
C TRP A 85 -15.62 -10.66 16.55
N ASP A 86 -16.20 -10.25 15.43
CA ASP A 86 -16.83 -8.94 15.30
C ASP A 86 -18.06 -8.80 16.19
N ALA A 87 -18.86 -9.85 16.32
CA ALA A 87 -19.99 -9.88 17.24
C ALA A 87 -19.53 -9.94 18.71
N ILE A 88 -18.47 -10.73 19.01
CA ILE A 88 -17.91 -10.86 20.37
C ILE A 88 -17.35 -9.52 20.85
N LEU A 89 -16.61 -8.81 20.00
CA LEU A 89 -15.92 -7.58 20.37
C LEU A 89 -16.79 -6.34 20.18
N GLY A 90 -17.61 -6.32 19.15
CA GLY A 90 -18.29 -5.12 18.66
C GLY A 90 -19.72 -4.89 19.18
N ARG A 91 -20.39 -5.92 19.75
CA ARG A 91 -21.80 -5.80 20.16
C ARG A 91 -21.99 -6.03 21.64
N ASP A 92 -22.42 -5.00 22.37
CA ASP A 92 -22.72 -5.09 23.80
C ASP A 92 -23.87 -6.04 24.11
N ALA A 93 -24.79 -6.22 23.17
CA ALA A 93 -25.93 -7.14 23.28
C ALA A 93 -25.54 -8.63 23.29
N ASN A 94 -24.33 -8.98 22.87
CA ASN A 94 -23.84 -10.36 22.75
C ASN A 94 -24.76 -11.24 21.87
N LEU A 95 -25.15 -10.72 20.72
CA LEU A 95 -25.96 -11.39 19.69
C LEU A 95 -25.09 -11.78 18.50
N CYS A 96 -25.34 -12.97 17.93
CA CYS A 96 -24.77 -13.34 16.63
C CYS A 96 -25.37 -12.47 15.50
N GLN A 97 -24.77 -12.52 14.31
CA GLN A 97 -25.20 -11.72 13.16
C GLN A 97 -26.69 -11.89 12.85
N GLU A 98 -27.16 -13.12 12.75
CA GLU A 98 -28.58 -13.43 12.45
C GLU A 98 -29.57 -12.87 13.49
N CYS A 99 -29.23 -12.99 14.79
CA CYS A 99 -30.09 -12.49 15.84
C CYS A 99 -30.05 -10.96 15.97
N TRP A 100 -28.91 -10.36 15.65
CA TRP A 100 -28.74 -8.91 15.62
C TRP A 100 -29.54 -8.29 14.47
N GLU A 101 -29.44 -8.84 13.27
CA GLU A 101 -30.15 -8.36 12.09
C GLU A 101 -31.68 -8.51 12.19
N LYS A 102 -32.15 -9.49 12.95
CA LYS A 102 -33.60 -9.60 13.27
C LYS A 102 -34.08 -8.47 14.18
N GLU A 103 -33.23 -7.95 15.04
CA GLU A 103 -33.56 -6.85 15.94
C GLU A 103 -33.27 -5.46 15.32
N HIS A 104 -32.39 -5.42 14.28
CA HIS A 104 -31.96 -4.20 13.60
C HIS A 104 -32.03 -4.37 12.09
N PRO A 105 -33.23 -4.44 11.49
CA PRO A 105 -33.40 -4.67 10.06
C PRO A 105 -32.73 -3.61 9.18
N GLU A 106 -32.62 -2.36 9.66
CA GLU A 106 -31.94 -1.27 8.98
C GLU A 106 -30.41 -1.51 8.82
N GLU A 107 -29.79 -2.21 9.75
CA GLU A 107 -28.35 -2.54 9.63
C GLU A 107 -28.14 -3.70 8.64
N LYS A 108 -29.09 -4.62 8.56
CA LYS A 108 -29.11 -5.68 7.57
C LYS A 108 -29.20 -5.11 6.16
N GLU A 109 -30.16 -4.21 5.93
CA GLU A 109 -30.37 -3.55 4.63
C GLU A 109 -29.12 -2.78 4.19
N LYS A 110 -28.49 -2.01 5.10
CA LYS A 110 -27.25 -1.28 4.81
C LYS A 110 -26.08 -2.21 4.44
N ARG A 111 -25.98 -3.37 5.09
CA ARG A 111 -24.95 -4.36 4.76
C ARG A 111 -25.20 -4.96 3.38
N GLU A 112 -26.42 -5.40 3.11
CA GLU A 112 -26.81 -5.99 1.82
C GLU A 112 -26.63 -4.98 0.67
N GLU A 113 -26.97 -3.71 0.89
CA GLU A 113 -26.73 -2.66 -0.09
C GLU A 113 -25.22 -2.43 -0.33
N LYS A 114 -24.41 -2.42 0.72
CA LYS A 114 -22.96 -2.32 0.59
C LYS A 114 -22.35 -3.50 -0.18
N GLU A 115 -22.78 -4.72 0.13
CA GLU A 115 -22.35 -5.93 -0.57
C GLU A 115 -22.78 -5.92 -2.03
N ARG A 116 -23.99 -5.48 -2.33
CA ARG A 116 -24.50 -5.31 -3.70
C ARG A 116 -23.68 -4.27 -4.48
N LYS A 117 -23.41 -3.10 -3.88
CA LYS A 117 -22.56 -2.07 -4.51
C LYS A 117 -21.16 -2.59 -4.79
N ALA A 118 -20.57 -3.31 -3.84
CA ALA A 118 -19.26 -3.91 -4.00
C ALA A 118 -19.25 -4.98 -5.12
N SER A 119 -20.27 -5.82 -5.21
CA SER A 119 -20.35 -6.83 -6.27
C SER A 119 -20.54 -6.21 -7.66
N ILE A 120 -21.36 -5.15 -7.78
CA ILE A 120 -21.52 -4.42 -9.05
C ILE A 120 -20.21 -3.75 -9.46
N SER A 121 -19.49 -3.13 -8.51
CA SER A 121 -18.19 -2.53 -8.76
C SER A 121 -17.17 -3.57 -9.24
N ALA A 122 -17.11 -4.73 -8.60
CA ALA A 122 -16.22 -5.82 -8.99
C ALA A 122 -16.53 -6.35 -10.40
N GLN A 123 -17.83 -6.57 -10.74
CA GLN A 123 -18.24 -6.99 -12.07
C GLN A 123 -17.94 -5.96 -13.16
N ASN A 124 -18.08 -4.67 -12.83
CA ASN A 124 -17.73 -3.61 -13.77
C ASN A 124 -16.22 -3.56 -14.00
N GLN A 125 -15.42 -3.74 -12.94
CA GLN A 125 -13.96 -3.80 -13.08
C GLN A 125 -13.52 -5.00 -13.92
N GLU A 126 -14.08 -6.17 -13.71
CA GLU A 126 -13.80 -7.36 -14.51
C GLU A 126 -14.08 -7.14 -16.01
N LYS A 127 -15.20 -6.48 -16.34
CA LYS A 127 -15.51 -6.13 -17.74
C LYS A 127 -14.51 -5.13 -18.34
N ILE A 128 -14.07 -4.14 -17.55
CA ILE A 128 -13.06 -3.18 -17.99
C ILE A 128 -11.75 -3.90 -18.24
N ASP A 129 -11.33 -4.78 -17.36
CA ASP A 129 -10.10 -5.56 -17.50
C ASP A 129 -10.14 -6.46 -18.76
N GLU A 130 -11.28 -7.08 -19.01
CA GLU A 130 -11.50 -7.89 -20.22
C GLU A 130 -11.41 -7.06 -21.51
N LEU A 131 -11.99 -5.85 -21.52
CA LEU A 131 -11.89 -4.92 -22.63
C LEU A 131 -10.45 -4.48 -22.87
N CYS A 132 -9.73 -4.12 -21.80
CA CYS A 132 -8.33 -3.72 -21.87
C CYS A 132 -7.43 -4.81 -22.48
N VAL A 133 -7.60 -6.07 -22.04
CA VAL A 133 -6.83 -7.21 -22.56
C VAL A 133 -7.12 -7.47 -24.05
N LYS A 134 -8.36 -7.27 -24.50
CA LYS A 134 -8.78 -7.49 -25.89
C LYS A 134 -8.46 -6.33 -26.82
N ALA A 135 -8.21 -5.13 -26.32
CA ALA A 135 -7.97 -3.95 -27.11
C ALA A 135 -6.72 -4.09 -27.99
N ASP A 136 -6.82 -3.85 -29.28
CA ASP A 136 -5.72 -3.80 -30.23
C ASP A 136 -5.30 -2.37 -30.58
N LYS A 137 -6.09 -1.37 -30.19
CA LYS A 137 -5.80 0.04 -30.36
C LYS A 137 -5.85 0.76 -29.03
N VAL A 138 -4.97 1.72 -28.86
CA VAL A 138 -4.92 2.57 -27.65
C VAL A 138 -6.27 3.26 -27.41
N ASP A 139 -6.95 3.70 -28.47
CA ASP A 139 -8.25 4.38 -28.38
C ASP A 139 -9.39 3.45 -27.89
N ASP A 140 -9.23 2.13 -27.99
CA ASP A 140 -10.24 1.14 -27.52
C ASP A 140 -10.10 0.83 -26.01
N VAL A 141 -9.01 1.26 -25.38
CA VAL A 141 -8.80 1.08 -23.93
C VAL A 141 -9.51 2.20 -23.16
N PRO A 142 -10.36 1.87 -22.19
CA PRO A 142 -11.08 2.87 -21.38
C PRO A 142 -10.17 3.50 -20.31
N TRP A 143 -9.17 4.29 -20.72
CA TRP A 143 -8.14 4.87 -19.85
C TRP A 143 -8.68 5.66 -18.66
N GLY A 144 -9.87 6.25 -18.76
CA GLY A 144 -10.52 6.94 -17.65
C GLY A 144 -10.98 6.03 -16.49
N SER A 145 -11.07 4.71 -16.75
CA SER A 145 -11.44 3.68 -15.77
C SER A 145 -10.37 2.60 -15.63
N TRP A 146 -9.22 2.82 -16.27
CA TRP A 146 -8.09 1.92 -16.23
C TRP A 146 -7.29 2.14 -14.94
N GLU A 147 -7.08 1.08 -14.18
CA GLU A 147 -6.33 1.12 -12.92
C GLU A 147 -5.05 0.30 -13.07
N PRO A 148 -3.86 0.83 -12.75
CA PRO A 148 -2.60 0.09 -12.85
C PRO A 148 -2.54 -1.02 -11.80
N THR A 149 -2.01 -2.18 -12.18
CA THR A 149 -1.62 -3.26 -11.25
C THR A 149 -0.19 -3.08 -10.75
N GLU A 150 0.65 -2.40 -11.56
CA GLU A 150 2.06 -2.14 -11.30
C GLU A 150 2.36 -0.65 -11.43
N ARG A 151 3.12 -0.12 -10.50
CA ARG A 151 3.56 1.28 -10.50
C ARG A 151 5.08 1.32 -10.46
N CYS A 152 5.69 1.96 -11.44
CA CYS A 152 7.13 1.97 -11.62
C CYS A 152 7.67 3.38 -11.83
N VAL A 153 8.97 3.53 -11.70
CA VAL A 153 9.72 4.73 -12.02
C VAL A 153 10.83 4.43 -13.02
N LEU A 154 11.18 5.42 -13.83
CA LEU A 154 12.34 5.46 -14.69
C LEU A 154 13.07 6.77 -14.43
N THR A 155 14.38 6.71 -14.19
CA THR A 155 15.18 7.89 -13.83
C THR A 155 16.31 8.11 -14.82
N TYR A 156 16.16 9.10 -15.69
CA TYR A 156 17.23 9.49 -16.61
C TYR A 156 18.17 10.49 -15.95
N VAL A 157 19.29 9.99 -15.45
CA VAL A 157 20.42 10.81 -14.99
C VAL A 157 21.21 11.24 -16.21
N MET A 158 21.31 12.53 -16.50
CA MET A 158 21.94 13.00 -17.73
C MET A 158 22.53 14.41 -17.59
N ASP A 159 23.55 14.69 -18.38
CA ASP A 159 24.08 16.02 -18.62
C ASP A 159 23.76 16.52 -20.03
N SER A 160 24.44 17.54 -20.52
CA SER A 160 24.25 18.07 -21.88
C SER A 160 24.57 17.06 -23.00
N GLU A 161 25.49 16.10 -22.75
CA GLU A 161 26.02 15.20 -23.79
C GLU A 161 25.60 13.73 -23.58
N LYS A 162 25.50 13.29 -22.32
CA LYS A 162 25.37 11.88 -21.96
C LYS A 162 24.15 11.61 -21.13
N ALA A 163 23.66 10.38 -21.20
CA ALA A 163 22.62 9.82 -20.34
C ALA A 163 23.15 8.52 -19.72
N LEU A 164 22.73 8.24 -18.49
CA LEU A 164 22.98 6.98 -17.82
C LEU A 164 21.91 5.97 -18.22
N LEU A 165 22.35 4.83 -18.74
CA LEU A 165 21.51 3.68 -19.01
C LEU A 165 21.99 2.48 -18.22
N ILE A 166 21.16 1.46 -18.14
CA ILE A 166 21.43 0.15 -17.57
C ILE A 166 21.20 -0.94 -18.64
N LEU A 167 22.01 -1.99 -18.61
CA LEU A 167 21.64 -3.25 -19.24
C LEU A 167 20.93 -4.12 -18.21
N LYS A 168 19.67 -4.45 -18.44
CA LYS A 168 18.89 -5.35 -17.55
C LYS A 168 19.45 -6.78 -17.69
N LYS A 169 19.80 -7.41 -16.54
CA LYS A 169 20.36 -8.77 -16.48
C LYS A 169 19.32 -9.81 -16.11
N ARG A 170 18.15 -9.39 -15.60
CA ARG A 170 17.05 -10.28 -15.20
C ARG A 170 15.68 -9.56 -15.24
N GLY A 171 14.61 -10.36 -15.22
CA GLY A 171 13.24 -9.87 -15.12
C GLY A 171 12.68 -9.30 -16.42
N MET A 172 11.67 -8.43 -16.29
CA MET A 172 11.06 -7.78 -17.46
C MET A 172 12.08 -6.89 -18.16
N GLY A 173 12.26 -7.10 -19.46
CA GLY A 173 13.27 -6.39 -20.27
C GLY A 173 14.69 -6.96 -20.14
N GLU A 174 14.90 -8.20 -19.64
CA GLU A 174 16.21 -8.85 -19.66
C GLU A 174 16.85 -8.79 -21.04
N GLY A 175 18.12 -8.30 -21.09
CA GLY A 175 18.89 -8.09 -22.30
C GLY A 175 18.67 -6.73 -22.98
N TYR A 176 17.72 -5.93 -22.52
CA TYR A 176 17.46 -4.59 -23.04
C TYR A 176 18.20 -3.51 -22.24
N PHE A 177 18.43 -2.39 -22.90
CA PHE A 177 18.83 -1.15 -22.25
C PHE A 177 17.59 -0.45 -21.72
N ASN A 178 17.75 0.21 -20.57
CA ASN A 178 16.72 1.04 -19.96
C ASN A 178 17.36 2.14 -19.12
N ALA A 179 16.56 3.05 -18.57
CA ALA A 179 17.00 3.89 -17.45
C ALA A 179 16.97 3.09 -16.15
N PRO A 180 17.75 3.47 -15.13
CA PRO A 180 17.55 2.98 -13.76
C PRO A 180 16.11 3.18 -13.32
N GLY A 181 15.53 2.15 -12.68
CA GLY A 181 14.16 2.19 -12.23
C GLY A 181 13.57 0.85 -11.85
N GLY A 182 12.44 0.89 -11.19
CA GLY A 182 11.75 -0.29 -10.68
C GLY A 182 10.40 0.04 -10.06
N HIS A 183 9.88 -0.85 -9.23
CA HIS A 183 8.57 -0.72 -8.62
C HIS A 183 8.56 0.30 -7.47
N ILE A 184 7.46 1.02 -7.35
CA ILE A 184 7.19 1.87 -6.19
C ILE A 184 6.67 0.98 -5.07
N GLU A 185 7.35 0.96 -3.92
CA GLU A 185 6.97 0.17 -2.77
C GLU A 185 5.75 0.76 -2.01
N LEU A 186 5.17 -0.05 -1.12
CA LEU A 186 4.06 0.39 -0.28
C LEU A 186 4.50 1.56 0.61
N GLU A 187 3.70 2.63 0.65
CA GLU A 187 3.96 3.87 1.40
C GLU A 187 5.13 4.73 0.85
N GLU A 188 5.72 4.36 -0.30
CA GLU A 188 6.77 5.11 -0.97
C GLU A 188 6.17 6.06 -2.03
N THR A 189 6.72 7.26 -2.15
CA THR A 189 6.39 8.17 -3.26
C THR A 189 7.21 7.81 -4.50
N SER A 190 6.75 8.24 -5.68
CA SER A 190 7.49 8.02 -6.94
C SER A 190 8.89 8.66 -6.93
N VAL A 191 9.06 9.80 -6.25
CA VAL A 191 10.36 10.45 -6.10
C VAL A 191 11.31 9.65 -5.19
N GLU A 192 10.82 9.12 -4.08
CA GLU A 192 11.61 8.26 -3.18
C GLU A 192 12.03 6.97 -3.88
N ALA A 193 11.11 6.33 -4.62
CA ALA A 193 11.41 5.16 -5.44
C ALA A 193 12.49 5.46 -6.49
N ALA A 194 12.39 6.59 -7.18
CA ALA A 194 13.37 7.01 -8.18
C ALA A 194 14.78 7.18 -7.59
N VAL A 195 14.89 7.76 -6.39
CA VAL A 195 16.18 7.90 -5.69
C VAL A 195 16.72 6.54 -5.24
N ARG A 196 15.88 5.69 -4.64
CA ARG A 196 16.27 4.36 -4.15
C ARG A 196 16.73 3.45 -5.30
N GLU A 197 15.90 3.27 -6.32
CA GLU A 197 16.21 2.41 -7.46
C GLU A 197 17.49 2.86 -8.20
N THR A 198 17.64 4.18 -8.43
CA THR A 198 18.86 4.71 -9.03
C THR A 198 20.08 4.36 -8.19
N LYS A 199 19.98 4.47 -6.86
CA LYS A 199 21.08 4.13 -5.95
C LYS A 199 21.42 2.65 -5.98
N GLU A 200 20.41 1.78 -5.95
CA GLU A 200 20.57 0.33 -5.93
C GLU A 200 21.16 -0.20 -7.23
N GLU A 201 20.68 0.30 -8.38
CA GLU A 201 21.08 -0.18 -9.70
C GLU A 201 22.38 0.44 -10.23
N THR A 202 22.77 1.63 -9.73
CA THR A 202 23.90 2.37 -10.33
C THR A 202 24.98 2.83 -9.33
N GLY A 203 24.69 2.83 -8.03
CA GLY A 203 25.56 3.39 -7.00
C GLY A 203 25.45 4.92 -6.84
N LEU A 204 24.75 5.62 -7.73
CA LEU A 204 24.59 7.08 -7.69
C LEU A 204 23.43 7.49 -6.80
N THR A 205 23.62 8.51 -5.99
CA THR A 205 22.53 9.19 -5.25
C THR A 205 22.12 10.43 -6.03
N VAL A 206 20.86 10.50 -6.42
CA VAL A 206 20.32 11.60 -7.25
C VAL A 206 19.50 12.58 -6.43
N SER A 207 19.46 13.83 -6.89
CA SER A 207 18.65 14.90 -6.32
C SER A 207 18.10 15.81 -7.43
N GLY A 208 17.21 16.74 -7.09
CA GLY A 208 16.66 17.67 -8.08
C GLY A 208 15.86 17.00 -9.20
N LEU A 209 15.21 15.87 -8.91
CA LEU A 209 14.39 15.12 -9.85
C LEU A 209 13.24 15.98 -10.39
N LYS A 210 13.05 15.95 -11.71
CA LYS A 210 11.95 16.58 -12.41
C LYS A 210 11.11 15.49 -13.10
N GLU A 211 9.82 15.45 -12.82
CA GLU A 211 8.91 14.56 -13.54
C GLU A 211 8.67 15.13 -14.93
N MET A 212 8.95 14.31 -15.93
CA MET A 212 8.89 14.68 -17.34
C MET A 212 7.77 13.98 -18.10
N GLY A 213 7.33 12.81 -17.62
CA GLY A 213 6.28 12.11 -18.32
C GLY A 213 5.66 10.96 -17.54
N VAL A 214 4.51 10.54 -18.02
CA VAL A 214 3.77 9.39 -17.50
C VAL A 214 3.47 8.43 -18.65
N LEU A 215 3.90 7.19 -18.50
CA LEU A 215 3.71 6.12 -19.47
C LEU A 215 2.72 5.09 -18.92
N ARG A 216 1.75 4.71 -19.73
CA ARG A 216 0.72 3.70 -19.37
C ARG A 216 0.83 2.53 -20.31
N PHE A 217 1.06 1.35 -19.76
CA PHE A 217 1.25 0.11 -20.52
C PHE A 217 0.14 -0.88 -20.21
N GLN A 218 -0.62 -1.25 -21.22
CA GLN A 218 -1.58 -2.34 -21.20
C GLN A 218 -0.97 -3.57 -21.86
N PHE A 219 -0.70 -4.60 -21.09
CA PHE A 219 -0.23 -5.88 -21.65
C PHE A 219 -1.39 -6.83 -21.91
N LYS A 220 -1.29 -7.63 -22.97
CA LYS A 220 -2.29 -8.64 -23.37
C LYS A 220 -2.44 -9.77 -22.32
N ASN A 221 -1.45 -9.98 -21.46
CA ASN A 221 -1.51 -10.92 -20.34
C ASN A 221 -2.26 -10.38 -19.11
N GLY A 222 -2.78 -9.14 -19.17
CA GLY A 222 -3.54 -8.49 -18.11
C GLY A 222 -2.73 -7.59 -17.17
N ILE A 223 -1.41 -7.55 -17.28
CA ILE A 223 -0.58 -6.59 -16.54
C ILE A 223 -0.92 -5.17 -17.04
N ARG A 224 -1.09 -4.27 -16.08
CA ARG A 224 -1.34 -2.83 -16.29
C ARG A 224 -0.29 -2.05 -15.54
N MET A 225 0.64 -1.45 -16.27
CA MET A 225 1.76 -0.75 -15.65
C MET A 225 1.68 0.75 -15.90
N ILE A 226 1.91 1.55 -14.85
CA ILE A 226 2.15 2.98 -14.97
C ILE A 226 3.60 3.27 -14.59
N GLY A 227 4.31 3.98 -15.46
CA GLY A 227 5.68 4.41 -15.26
C GLY A 227 5.77 5.93 -15.16
N TYR A 228 6.38 6.43 -14.09
CA TYR A 228 6.70 7.86 -13.93
C TYR A 228 8.13 8.08 -14.37
N VAL A 229 8.34 8.97 -15.34
CA VAL A 229 9.64 9.26 -15.92
C VAL A 229 10.22 10.52 -15.30
N PHE A 230 11.39 10.39 -14.69
CA PHE A 230 12.12 11.49 -14.08
C PHE A 230 13.42 11.79 -14.84
N THR A 231 13.85 13.05 -14.77
CA THR A 231 15.20 13.47 -15.18
C THR A 231 15.89 14.19 -14.05
N THR A 232 17.23 14.10 -14.03
CA THR A 232 18.08 14.93 -13.19
C THR A 232 19.45 15.15 -13.81
N GLU A 233 20.05 16.31 -13.50
CA GLU A 233 21.44 16.65 -13.80
C GLU A 233 22.31 16.68 -12.51
N GLN A 234 21.73 16.23 -11.38
CA GLN A 234 22.37 16.29 -10.06
C GLN A 234 22.52 14.90 -9.49
N TRP A 235 23.75 14.45 -9.33
CA TRP A 235 24.08 13.18 -8.70
C TRP A 235 25.37 13.23 -7.92
N GLU A 236 25.53 12.34 -6.97
CA GLU A 236 26.74 12.14 -6.15
C GLU A 236 27.06 10.64 -6.11
N GLY A 237 28.33 10.33 -5.83
CA GLY A 237 28.82 8.96 -5.74
C GLY A 237 29.57 8.50 -6.97
N GLU A 238 29.92 7.22 -7.00
CA GLU A 238 30.63 6.58 -8.09
C GLU A 238 29.74 5.52 -8.73
N LEU A 239 29.82 5.42 -10.05
CA LEU A 239 29.10 4.40 -10.81
C LEU A 239 29.68 3.03 -10.45
N ILE A 240 28.84 2.08 -10.08
CA ILE A 240 29.25 0.68 -9.85
C ILE A 240 29.53 -0.02 -11.18
N ASP A 241 30.36 -1.06 -11.18
CA ASP A 241 30.61 -1.84 -12.38
C ASP A 241 29.35 -2.62 -12.83
N GLU A 242 28.71 -3.30 -11.90
CA GLU A 242 27.44 -4.02 -12.08
C GLU A 242 26.87 -4.46 -10.72
N CYS A 243 25.56 -4.80 -10.70
CA CYS A 243 24.90 -5.52 -9.62
C CYS A 243 24.24 -6.80 -10.14
N ASP A 244 23.50 -7.51 -9.30
CA ASP A 244 22.80 -8.75 -9.69
C ASP A 244 21.72 -8.50 -10.77
N GLU A 245 21.16 -7.30 -10.80
CA GLU A 245 20.02 -6.94 -11.65
C GLU A 245 20.43 -6.20 -12.92
N THR A 246 21.49 -5.38 -12.84
CA THR A 246 21.81 -4.43 -13.89
C THR A 246 23.32 -4.22 -14.05
N LYS A 247 23.69 -3.71 -15.24
CA LYS A 247 25.00 -3.16 -15.51
C LYS A 247 24.84 -1.73 -16.04
N PRO A 248 25.16 -0.70 -15.21
CA PRO A 248 25.02 0.68 -15.59
C PRO A 248 26.18 1.14 -16.49
N PHE A 249 25.89 2.08 -17.41
CA PHE A 249 26.88 2.69 -18.28
C PHE A 249 26.44 4.04 -18.79
N TRP A 250 27.41 4.93 -19.01
CA TRP A 250 27.17 6.20 -19.68
C TRP A 250 27.19 6.05 -21.19
N VAL A 251 26.22 6.64 -21.90
CA VAL A 251 26.14 6.68 -23.35
C VAL A 251 25.94 8.11 -23.82
N LYS A 252 26.53 8.50 -24.94
CA LYS A 252 26.18 9.78 -25.54
C LYS A 252 24.73 9.76 -26.02
N LYS A 253 24.02 10.86 -25.81
CA LYS A 253 22.61 10.98 -26.24
C LYS A 253 22.41 10.67 -27.73
N SER A 254 23.43 11.05 -28.56
CA SER A 254 23.43 10.72 -30.00
C SER A 254 23.63 9.23 -30.34
N ASP A 255 24.17 8.47 -29.40
CA ASP A 255 24.62 7.09 -29.62
C ASP A 255 23.68 6.09 -28.93
N ILE A 256 22.50 6.54 -28.44
CA ILE A 256 21.49 5.67 -27.85
C ILE A 256 20.97 4.68 -28.90
N ASP A 257 21.16 3.39 -28.63
CA ASP A 257 20.71 2.31 -29.52
C ASP A 257 19.30 1.85 -29.17
N TYR A 258 18.30 2.50 -29.77
CA TYR A 258 16.89 2.16 -29.60
C TYR A 258 16.52 0.73 -30.03
N SER A 259 17.36 0.07 -30.85
CA SER A 259 17.10 -1.33 -31.25
C SER A 259 17.30 -2.33 -30.09
N ARG A 260 17.97 -1.88 -29.03
CA ARG A 260 18.21 -2.64 -27.79
C ARG A 260 17.35 -2.17 -26.63
N MET A 261 16.32 -1.39 -26.87
CA MET A 261 15.37 -0.88 -25.90
C MET A 261 13.97 -1.44 -26.20
N TRP A 262 13.01 -1.10 -25.38
CA TRP A 262 11.61 -1.40 -25.69
C TRP A 262 11.15 -0.61 -26.91
N GLU A 263 10.19 -1.15 -27.66
CA GLU A 263 9.77 -0.53 -28.92
C GLU A 263 9.14 0.87 -28.76
N ASP A 264 8.60 1.16 -27.59
CA ASP A 264 8.01 2.46 -27.25
C ASP A 264 9.04 3.54 -26.96
N ASP A 265 10.25 3.18 -26.47
CA ASP A 265 11.29 4.17 -26.13
C ASP A 265 11.61 5.10 -27.30
N ARG A 266 11.62 4.61 -28.52
CA ARG A 266 11.84 5.42 -29.73
C ARG A 266 10.81 6.50 -29.98
N LEU A 267 9.62 6.43 -29.34
CA LEU A 267 8.52 7.37 -29.55
C LEU A 267 8.56 8.55 -28.57
N TRP A 268 8.93 8.29 -27.31
CA TRP A 268 8.88 9.29 -26.25
C TRP A 268 10.28 9.74 -25.75
N LEU A 269 11.28 8.86 -25.78
CA LEU A 269 12.61 9.19 -25.28
C LEU A 269 13.29 10.34 -26.06
N PRO A 270 13.13 10.51 -27.39
CA PRO A 270 13.59 11.71 -28.09
C PRO A 270 12.99 13.00 -27.53
N MET A 271 11.71 12.99 -27.15
CA MET A 271 11.05 14.16 -26.56
C MET A 271 11.67 14.49 -25.19
N LEU A 272 11.94 13.45 -24.36
CA LEU A 272 12.65 13.60 -23.10
C LEU A 272 14.03 14.24 -23.30
N MET A 273 14.79 13.78 -24.33
CA MET A 273 16.12 14.32 -24.63
C MET A 273 16.09 15.78 -25.11
N GLU A 274 14.97 16.24 -25.65
CA GLU A 274 14.70 17.64 -25.99
C GLU A 274 14.17 18.46 -24.80
N GLY A 275 13.96 17.84 -23.63
CA GLY A 275 13.43 18.50 -22.43
C GLY A 275 11.92 18.75 -22.46
N LYS A 276 11.19 18.05 -23.33
CA LYS A 276 9.74 18.13 -23.45
C LYS A 276 9.05 17.21 -22.47
N LYS A 277 7.91 17.64 -21.94
CA LYS A 277 7.02 16.79 -21.14
C LYS A 277 6.06 16.03 -22.05
N PHE A 278 5.68 14.81 -21.63
CA PHE A 278 4.86 13.91 -22.44
C PHE A 278 3.99 12.99 -21.62
N GLU A 279 2.94 12.48 -22.26
CA GLU A 279 2.18 11.31 -21.81
C GLU A 279 2.17 10.25 -22.91
N GLY A 280 2.28 8.98 -22.49
CA GLY A 280 2.28 7.85 -23.41
C GLY A 280 1.30 6.76 -23.00
N TRP A 281 0.67 6.14 -23.99
CA TRP A 281 -0.24 5.00 -23.87
C TRP A 281 0.20 3.93 -24.86
N PHE A 282 0.36 2.70 -24.35
CA PHE A 282 0.93 1.61 -25.11
C PHE A 282 0.17 0.31 -24.87
N ILE A 283 0.03 -0.48 -25.92
CA ILE A 283 -0.46 -1.86 -25.82
C ILE A 283 0.66 -2.79 -26.24
N PHE A 284 0.95 -3.77 -25.40
CA PHE A 284 1.98 -4.77 -25.65
C PHE A 284 1.42 -6.20 -25.63
N ASP A 285 1.90 -7.02 -26.56
CA ASP A 285 1.78 -8.48 -26.52
C ASP A 285 3.17 -9.05 -26.26
N ASP A 286 3.41 -9.46 -25.03
CA ASP A 286 4.74 -9.79 -24.51
C ASP A 286 5.73 -8.61 -24.72
N ARG A 287 6.72 -8.75 -25.58
CA ARG A 287 7.74 -7.74 -25.91
C ARG A 287 7.41 -6.91 -27.15
N LYS A 288 6.35 -7.27 -27.86
CA LYS A 288 5.96 -6.60 -29.11
C LYS A 288 4.92 -5.51 -28.84
N MET A 289 5.22 -4.31 -29.26
CA MET A 289 4.25 -3.22 -29.25
C MET A 289 3.16 -3.47 -30.31
N VAL A 290 1.89 -3.45 -29.87
CA VAL A 290 0.71 -3.62 -30.73
C VAL A 290 0.24 -2.28 -31.26
N ASP A 291 0.12 -1.30 -30.36
CA ASP A 291 -0.28 0.07 -30.68
C ASP A 291 0.28 1.06 -29.64
N ALA A 292 0.39 2.32 -30.05
CA ALA A 292 0.96 3.37 -29.22
C ALA A 292 0.37 4.74 -29.53
N LYS A 293 0.29 5.57 -28.51
CA LYS A 293 -0.02 6.98 -28.60
C LYS A 293 0.88 7.75 -27.64
N VAL A 294 1.54 8.79 -28.12
CA VAL A 294 2.37 9.70 -27.31
C VAL A 294 1.97 11.14 -27.60
N GLU A 295 1.77 11.92 -26.58
CA GLU A 295 1.40 13.33 -26.68
C GLU A 295 2.37 14.20 -25.89
N GLU A 296 2.76 15.33 -26.45
CA GLU A 296 3.49 16.37 -25.72
C GLU A 296 2.52 17.09 -24.79
N THR A 297 2.90 17.24 -23.51
CA THR A 297 2.10 18.00 -22.54
C THR A 297 2.72 19.38 -22.37
N VAL A 298 1.92 20.42 -22.62
CA VAL A 298 2.31 21.81 -22.37
C VAL A 298 1.79 22.20 -20.99
N GLU A 299 2.65 22.73 -20.13
CA GLU A 299 2.16 23.34 -18.88
C GLU A 299 1.33 24.58 -19.26
N GLU A 300 0.06 24.58 -18.85
CA GLU A 300 -0.71 25.82 -18.82
C GLU A 300 -0.11 26.71 -17.73
N GLU A 301 0.42 27.89 -18.16
CA GLU A 301 0.98 28.90 -17.25
C GLU A 301 -0.10 29.50 -16.30
#